data_b243e360e595327f1beee12b1b483d82
#
_entry.id   b243e360e595327f1beee12b1b483d82
#
_cell.length_a   1.000
_cell.length_b   1.000
_cell.length_c   1.000
_cell.angle_alpha   90.00
_cell.angle_beta   90.00
_cell.angle_gamma   90.00
#
_symmetry.space_group_name_H-M   'P 1'
#
loop_
_entity.id
_entity.type
_entity.pdbx_description
1 polymer ?
#
loop_
_entity_poly.entity_id
_entity_poly.type
_entity_poly.pdbx_seq_one_letter_code
_entity_poly.pdbx_strand_id
1 'polypeptide(L)'
;MKICEGAGCSHQFEPKTANQKYADNSCRKTLDKDGVCRIRRESRGPQWPVIKQGPPIRLPKQRIVTRKTEKYKKCVIVPDAQIGYYRGRDGKLEPTHDEKAIEIMLSMVRDLRPASIVCVGDNLDFPTLGKYITTPAYQQTMQAAIDRATTFCAQLRDASPSAKIVWLAGNHEERMPKYLLLNAAAAYGIRKGNMPNTWPVLTVPYLVRMDEFGVEYRPGYPASDFWINERLRVIHGDRVKSSGSTANVYLNSEKTSVIYGHIHRIETAFKTREDFDGARTTMAASPGCLARIDGAVPSTKGGVDLDGRPLVRYENWQQGVGVVTYETAGQHKFLYEVTPIYNGWAIYNNKEYFAK
;
A
#
# COMPACT_ATOMS: atom_id res chain seq x y z
N MET A 1 24.20 -39.73 -13.56
CA MET A 1 22.79 -39.50 -13.16
C MET A 1 21.94 -39.25 -14.41
N LYS A 2 20.76 -39.85 -14.47
CA LYS A 2 19.75 -39.54 -15.52
C LYS A 2 18.61 -38.73 -14.93
N ILE A 3 17.95 -37.96 -15.78
CA ILE A 3 16.71 -37.26 -15.41
C ILE A 3 15.55 -38.20 -15.75
N CYS A 4 14.58 -38.32 -14.84
CA CYS A 4 13.39 -39.14 -15.06
C CYS A 4 12.58 -38.61 -16.26
N GLU A 5 12.29 -39.47 -17.26
CA GLU A 5 11.52 -39.09 -18.46
C GLU A 5 10.00 -38.96 -18.21
N GLY A 6 9.55 -39.13 -16.98
CA GLY A 6 8.15 -38.86 -16.63
C GLY A 6 7.80 -37.40 -16.91
N ALA A 7 6.78 -37.16 -17.71
CA ALA A 7 6.36 -35.80 -18.11
C ALA A 7 6.22 -34.88 -16.91
N GLY A 8 7.02 -33.83 -16.87
CA GLY A 8 7.08 -32.88 -15.76
C GLY A 8 7.85 -33.38 -14.52
N CYS A 9 8.55 -34.49 -14.56
CA CYS A 9 9.40 -35.00 -13.49
C CYS A 9 10.84 -34.51 -13.69
N SER A 10 11.45 -33.89 -12.67
CA SER A 10 12.85 -33.43 -12.68
C SER A 10 13.73 -34.22 -11.71
N HIS A 11 13.29 -35.39 -11.27
CA HIS A 11 14.10 -36.24 -10.38
C HIS A 11 15.36 -36.72 -11.10
N GLN A 12 16.52 -36.40 -10.55
CA GLN A 12 17.78 -37.02 -10.92
C GLN A 12 17.94 -38.32 -10.19
N PHE A 13 18.33 -39.38 -10.89
CA PHE A 13 18.55 -40.69 -10.29
C PHE A 13 19.72 -41.41 -10.96
N GLU A 14 20.35 -42.34 -10.23
CA GLU A 14 21.31 -43.27 -10.80
C GLU A 14 20.57 -44.49 -11.37
N PRO A 15 20.66 -44.72 -12.67
CA PRO A 15 19.96 -45.83 -13.28
C PRO A 15 20.59 -47.16 -12.89
N LYS A 16 19.77 -48.11 -12.43
CA LYS A 16 20.19 -49.48 -12.11
C LYS A 16 20.44 -50.33 -13.37
N THR A 17 19.93 -49.88 -14.51
CA THR A 17 20.16 -50.49 -15.82
C THR A 17 20.30 -49.41 -16.91
N ALA A 18 21.05 -49.72 -17.97
CA ALA A 18 21.31 -48.75 -19.06
C ALA A 18 20.01 -48.15 -19.66
N ASN A 19 18.94 -48.92 -19.71
CA ASN A 19 17.66 -48.53 -20.31
C ASN A 19 16.64 -47.98 -19.31
N GLN A 20 17.00 -47.78 -18.04
CA GLN A 20 16.06 -47.22 -17.07
C GLN A 20 15.76 -45.73 -17.37
N LYS A 21 14.48 -45.47 -17.60
CA LYS A 21 13.96 -44.16 -17.97
C LYS A 21 13.28 -43.39 -16.82
N TYR A 22 12.85 -44.12 -15.80
CA TYR A 22 12.09 -43.61 -14.65
C TYR A 22 12.83 -43.87 -13.36
N ALA A 23 12.78 -42.94 -12.42
CA ALA A 23 13.46 -43.04 -11.12
C ALA A 23 13.01 -44.29 -10.34
N ASP A 24 11.74 -44.66 -10.40
CA ASP A 24 11.18 -45.90 -9.93
C ASP A 24 9.89 -46.29 -10.65
N ASN A 25 9.32 -47.46 -10.31
CA ASN A 25 8.07 -47.92 -10.90
C ASN A 25 6.87 -47.08 -10.52
N SER A 26 6.93 -46.28 -9.47
CA SER A 26 5.88 -45.37 -9.04
C SER A 26 5.81 -44.17 -9.98
N CYS A 27 6.94 -43.68 -10.47
CA CYS A 27 6.99 -42.60 -11.48
C CYS A 27 6.34 -43.01 -12.80
N ARG A 28 6.36 -44.29 -13.15
CA ARG A 28 5.73 -44.79 -14.38
C ARG A 28 4.20 -44.97 -14.22
N LYS A 29 3.74 -45.32 -13.01
CA LYS A 29 2.33 -45.65 -12.72
C LYS A 29 1.50 -44.46 -12.24
N THR A 30 2.13 -43.36 -11.91
CA THR A 30 1.50 -42.20 -11.28
C THR A 30 1.27 -41.01 -12.23
N LEU A 31 1.35 -41.24 -13.53
CA LEU A 31 0.91 -40.23 -14.51
C LEU A 31 -0.62 -40.14 -14.49
N ASP A 32 -1.11 -38.91 -14.42
CA ASP A 32 -2.53 -38.62 -14.58
C ASP A 32 -2.97 -38.65 -16.06
N LYS A 33 -4.25 -38.31 -16.29
CA LYS A 33 -4.83 -38.27 -17.65
C LYS A 33 -4.07 -37.36 -18.62
N ASP A 34 -3.33 -36.39 -18.07
CA ASP A 34 -2.58 -35.38 -18.85
C ASP A 34 -1.07 -35.73 -18.92
N GLY A 35 -0.68 -36.93 -18.48
CA GLY A 35 0.72 -37.38 -18.50
C GLY A 35 1.63 -36.74 -17.45
N VAL A 36 1.07 -36.12 -16.40
CA VAL A 36 1.81 -35.43 -15.32
C VAL A 36 1.97 -36.36 -14.12
N CYS A 37 3.18 -36.41 -13.55
CA CYS A 37 3.50 -37.21 -12.37
C CYS A 37 2.66 -36.80 -11.14
N ARG A 38 1.82 -37.73 -10.63
CA ARG A 38 0.95 -37.49 -9.45
C ARG A 38 1.72 -37.09 -8.21
N ILE A 39 2.91 -37.68 -7.96
CA ILE A 39 3.76 -37.36 -6.81
C ILE A 39 4.14 -35.86 -6.84
N ARG A 40 4.35 -35.29 -8.03
CA ARG A 40 4.64 -33.87 -8.18
C ARG A 40 3.40 -33.00 -8.01
N ARG A 41 2.19 -33.51 -8.26
CA ARG A 41 0.93 -32.80 -7.98
C ARG A 41 0.63 -32.77 -6.48
N GLU A 42 0.91 -33.87 -5.78
CA GLU A 42 0.70 -33.99 -4.32
C GLU A 42 1.77 -33.27 -3.50
N SER A 43 3.01 -33.25 -4.00
CA SER A 43 4.12 -32.47 -3.39
C SER A 43 4.11 -30.98 -3.76
N ARG A 44 3.31 -30.56 -4.72
CA ARG A 44 2.99 -29.17 -4.90
C ARG A 44 2.01 -28.82 -3.79
N GLY A 45 2.49 -28.19 -2.74
CA GLY A 45 1.63 -27.39 -1.88
C GLY A 45 0.65 -26.57 -2.72
N PRO A 46 -0.37 -25.96 -2.14
CA PRO A 46 -1.37 -25.23 -2.90
C PRO A 46 -0.70 -24.45 -4.03
N GLN A 47 -1.13 -24.69 -5.27
CA GLN A 47 -0.53 -23.99 -6.41
C GLN A 47 -0.86 -22.50 -6.23
N TRP A 48 0.12 -21.79 -5.71
CA TRP A 48 0.05 -20.34 -5.66
C TRP A 48 -0.19 -19.84 -7.09
N PRO A 49 -1.13 -18.94 -7.31
CA PRO A 49 -1.26 -18.32 -8.62
C PRO A 49 0.11 -17.81 -9.00
N VAL A 50 0.60 -18.24 -10.16
CA VAL A 50 1.84 -17.69 -10.72
C VAL A 50 1.50 -16.26 -11.10
N ILE A 51 1.82 -15.35 -10.19
CA ILE A 51 1.82 -13.93 -10.50
C ILE A 51 2.91 -13.77 -11.55
N LYS A 52 2.52 -13.41 -12.77
CA LYS A 52 3.51 -13.08 -13.78
C LYS A 52 4.38 -11.99 -13.20
N GLN A 53 5.66 -12.30 -13.01
CA GLN A 53 6.63 -11.33 -12.56
C GLN A 53 6.52 -10.13 -13.51
N GLY A 54 6.16 -8.98 -12.98
CA GLY A 54 6.13 -7.75 -13.75
C GLY A 54 7.52 -7.48 -14.36
N PRO A 55 7.64 -6.57 -15.31
CA PRO A 55 8.94 -6.22 -15.87
C PRO A 55 9.90 -5.86 -14.72
N PRO A 56 11.19 -6.20 -14.84
CA PRO A 56 12.15 -5.94 -13.77
C PRO A 56 12.12 -4.46 -13.39
N ILE A 57 11.85 -4.21 -12.12
CA ILE A 57 11.82 -2.85 -11.56
C ILE A 57 13.25 -2.32 -11.63
N ARG A 58 13.49 -1.37 -12.52
CA ARG A 58 14.77 -0.66 -12.61
C ARG A 58 14.71 0.54 -11.69
N LEU A 59 15.61 0.60 -10.72
CA LEU A 59 15.78 1.80 -9.91
C LEU A 59 16.20 2.96 -10.82
N PRO A 60 15.45 4.08 -10.83
CA PRO A 60 15.91 5.25 -11.55
C PRO A 60 17.22 5.73 -10.94
N LYS A 61 18.19 6.09 -11.78
CA LYS A 61 19.43 6.72 -11.30
C LYS A 61 19.04 8.00 -10.56
N GLN A 62 19.42 8.09 -9.29
CA GLN A 62 19.20 9.31 -8.51
C GLN A 62 19.89 10.48 -9.20
N ARG A 63 19.12 11.37 -9.79
CA ARG A 63 19.61 12.66 -10.26
C ARG A 63 19.65 13.61 -9.06
N ILE A 64 20.83 13.97 -8.61
CA ILE A 64 21.00 15.10 -7.68
C ILE A 64 20.68 16.34 -8.48
N VAL A 65 19.45 16.82 -8.37
CA VAL A 65 19.04 18.11 -8.93
C VAL A 65 19.24 19.14 -7.85
N THR A 66 20.29 19.95 -7.97
CA THR A 66 20.45 21.17 -7.16
C THR A 66 19.31 22.12 -7.55
N ARG A 67 18.24 22.15 -6.76
CA ARG A 67 17.18 23.16 -6.93
C ARG A 67 17.67 24.50 -6.37
N LYS A 68 17.43 25.58 -7.11
CA LYS A 68 17.45 26.94 -6.52
C LYS A 68 16.57 26.91 -5.27
N THR A 69 16.98 27.60 -4.20
CA THR A 69 16.22 27.74 -2.96
C THR A 69 14.90 28.46 -3.25
N GLU A 70 13.88 27.71 -3.61
CA GLU A 70 12.53 28.23 -3.74
C GLU A 70 11.99 28.51 -2.33
N LYS A 71 11.38 29.70 -2.17
CA LYS A 71 10.77 30.11 -0.89
C LYS A 71 9.68 29.13 -0.45
N TYR A 72 8.89 28.64 -1.40
CA TYR A 72 7.82 27.67 -1.16
C TYR A 72 8.15 26.34 -1.80
N LYS A 73 7.87 25.27 -1.08
CA LYS A 73 8.02 23.88 -1.53
C LYS A 73 6.65 23.24 -1.63
N LYS A 74 6.56 22.15 -2.38
CA LYS A 74 5.34 21.32 -2.45
C LYS A 74 5.56 19.99 -1.75
N CYS A 75 4.50 19.54 -1.05
CA CYS A 75 4.37 18.19 -0.52
C CYS A 75 3.09 17.58 -1.09
N VAL A 76 3.19 16.38 -1.65
CA VAL A 76 2.00 15.61 -2.06
C VAL A 76 1.65 14.65 -0.93
N ILE A 77 0.38 14.67 -0.56
CA ILE A 77 -0.22 13.79 0.44
C ILE A 77 -0.96 12.67 -0.30
N VAL A 78 -0.45 11.48 -0.17
CA VAL A 78 -1.01 10.26 -0.76
C VAL A 78 -1.88 9.60 0.30
N PRO A 79 -3.21 9.57 0.12
CA PRO A 79 -4.10 8.94 1.09
C PRO A 79 -4.10 7.42 0.98
N ASP A 80 -4.88 6.80 1.85
CA ASP A 80 -5.13 5.38 2.00
C ASP A 80 -5.36 4.70 0.64
N ALA A 81 -4.37 3.94 0.17
CA ALA A 81 -4.47 3.27 -1.13
C ALA A 81 -5.14 1.90 -1.02
N GLN A 82 -5.11 1.26 0.16
CA GLN A 82 -5.71 -0.05 0.43
C GLN A 82 -5.31 -1.10 -0.62
N ILE A 83 -3.99 -1.12 -0.96
CA ILE A 83 -3.44 -2.07 -1.93
C ILE A 83 -3.68 -3.48 -1.42
N GLY A 84 -4.57 -4.18 -2.08
CA GLY A 84 -5.01 -5.51 -1.74
C GLY A 84 -5.72 -6.15 -2.91
N TYR A 85 -6.12 -7.40 -2.73
CA TYR A 85 -6.82 -8.17 -3.74
C TYR A 85 -7.85 -9.08 -3.10
N TYR A 86 -8.86 -9.41 -3.87
CA TYR A 86 -9.75 -10.54 -3.61
C TYR A 86 -9.80 -11.44 -4.84
N ARG A 87 -10.27 -12.66 -4.67
CA ARG A 87 -10.43 -13.62 -5.75
C ARG A 87 -11.87 -13.53 -6.27
N GLY A 88 -12.00 -13.11 -7.51
CA GLY A 88 -13.28 -13.08 -8.20
C GLY A 88 -13.83 -14.49 -8.48
N ARG A 89 -15.05 -14.55 -8.97
CA ARG A 89 -15.75 -15.80 -9.29
C ARG A 89 -15.03 -16.68 -10.32
N ASP A 90 -14.30 -16.07 -11.24
CA ASP A 90 -13.48 -16.75 -12.25
C ASP A 90 -12.09 -17.19 -11.70
N GLY A 91 -11.86 -17.01 -10.41
CA GLY A 91 -10.59 -17.32 -9.74
C GLY A 91 -9.48 -16.30 -9.96
N LYS A 92 -9.73 -15.24 -10.75
CA LYS A 92 -8.76 -14.17 -10.95
C LYS A 92 -8.68 -13.24 -9.75
N LEU A 93 -7.52 -12.61 -9.59
CA LEU A 93 -7.31 -11.59 -8.59
C LEU A 93 -7.83 -10.24 -9.07
N GLU A 94 -8.74 -9.68 -8.30
CA GLU A 94 -9.31 -8.35 -8.51
C GLU A 94 -8.77 -7.39 -7.45
N PRO A 95 -8.29 -6.19 -7.81
CA PRO A 95 -7.75 -5.25 -6.86
C PRO A 95 -8.83 -4.63 -5.97
N THR A 96 -8.48 -4.31 -4.72
CA THR A 96 -9.27 -3.47 -3.80
C THR A 96 -8.90 -1.99 -3.90
N HIS A 97 -7.69 -1.68 -4.38
CA HIS A 97 -7.26 -0.34 -4.73
C HIS A 97 -7.77 0.06 -6.12
N ASP A 98 -7.80 1.35 -6.38
CA ASP A 98 -8.18 1.87 -7.69
C ASP A 98 -6.93 2.27 -8.50
N GLU A 99 -6.59 1.47 -9.51
CA GLU A 99 -5.42 1.72 -10.36
C GLU A 99 -5.52 3.04 -11.11
N LYS A 100 -6.73 3.48 -11.49
CA LYS A 100 -6.94 4.76 -12.18
C LYS A 100 -6.66 5.93 -11.24
N ALA A 101 -7.10 5.84 -9.99
CA ALA A 101 -6.82 6.86 -8.99
C ALA A 101 -5.32 6.94 -8.68
N ILE A 102 -4.63 5.79 -8.58
CA ILE A 102 -3.17 5.73 -8.41
C ILE A 102 -2.45 6.35 -9.62
N GLU A 103 -2.87 6.06 -10.85
CA GLU A 103 -2.25 6.61 -12.06
C GLU A 103 -2.36 8.14 -12.12
N ILE A 104 -3.53 8.69 -11.77
CA ILE A 104 -3.74 10.14 -11.68
C ILE A 104 -2.82 10.75 -10.63
N MET A 105 -2.78 10.19 -9.43
CA MET A 105 -1.90 10.65 -8.35
C MET A 105 -0.43 10.65 -8.81
N LEU A 106 0.05 9.59 -9.45
CA LEU A 106 1.42 9.51 -9.99
C LEU A 106 1.66 10.56 -11.08
N SER A 107 0.68 10.83 -11.93
CA SER A 107 0.76 11.85 -12.98
C SER A 107 0.86 13.26 -12.37
N MET A 108 0.08 13.55 -11.33
CA MET A 108 0.22 14.77 -10.55
C MET A 108 1.60 14.90 -9.90
N VAL A 109 2.12 13.84 -9.30
CA VAL A 109 3.47 13.83 -8.70
C VAL A 109 4.55 14.16 -9.72
N ARG A 110 4.49 13.58 -10.93
CA ARG A 110 5.45 13.88 -12.03
C ARG A 110 5.45 15.36 -12.40
N ASP A 111 4.27 15.96 -12.50
CA ASP A 111 4.11 17.35 -12.87
C ASP A 111 4.53 18.32 -11.77
N LEU A 112 4.08 18.06 -10.56
CA LEU A 112 4.31 18.92 -9.40
C LEU A 112 5.77 18.88 -8.92
N ARG A 113 6.48 17.79 -9.18
CA ARG A 113 7.86 17.57 -8.71
C ARG A 113 8.03 17.98 -7.26
N PRO A 114 7.27 17.39 -6.33
CA PRO A 114 7.25 17.83 -4.94
C PRO A 114 8.62 17.65 -4.26
N ALA A 115 8.88 18.43 -3.23
CA ALA A 115 10.04 18.23 -2.35
C ALA A 115 9.87 17.00 -1.46
N SER A 116 8.62 16.68 -1.11
CA SER A 116 8.27 15.50 -0.32
C SER A 116 6.95 14.88 -0.78
N ILE A 117 6.84 13.57 -0.56
CA ILE A 117 5.61 12.78 -0.74
C ILE A 117 5.37 12.08 0.59
N VAL A 118 4.17 12.21 1.13
CA VAL A 118 3.78 11.56 2.39
C VAL A 118 2.60 10.64 2.13
N CYS A 119 2.83 9.34 2.25
CA CYS A 119 1.79 8.33 2.28
C CYS A 119 1.26 8.26 3.72
N VAL A 120 -0.04 8.54 3.91
CA VAL A 120 -0.61 8.73 5.25
C VAL A 120 -0.82 7.43 6.04
N GLY A 121 -0.54 6.26 5.45
CA GLY A 121 -0.79 4.93 6.01
C GLY A 121 -1.95 4.23 5.33
N ASP A 122 -2.24 2.99 5.76
CA ASP A 122 -3.24 2.10 5.15
C ASP A 122 -3.09 2.02 3.62
N ASN A 123 -1.83 2.04 3.15
CA ASN A 123 -1.57 1.83 1.73
C ASN A 123 -1.58 0.35 1.36
N LEU A 124 -1.38 -0.55 2.33
CA LEU A 124 -1.58 -1.98 2.20
C LEU A 124 -2.86 -2.39 2.94
N ASP A 125 -3.67 -3.23 2.29
CA ASP A 125 -4.78 -3.91 2.95
C ASP A 125 -4.39 -5.38 3.20
N PHE A 126 -4.25 -5.74 4.46
CA PHE A 126 -3.99 -7.10 4.90
C PHE A 126 -5.25 -7.69 5.57
N PRO A 127 -6.32 -7.98 4.81
CA PRO A 127 -7.60 -8.36 5.38
C PRO A 127 -7.51 -9.63 6.22
N THR A 128 -6.66 -10.58 5.82
CA THR A 128 -6.49 -11.87 6.50
C THR A 128 -5.69 -11.80 7.81
N LEU A 129 -5.01 -10.68 8.08
CA LEU A 129 -4.31 -10.42 9.33
C LEU A 129 -5.16 -9.59 10.31
N GLY A 130 -6.35 -9.16 9.89
CA GLY A 130 -7.27 -8.39 10.72
C GLY A 130 -7.96 -9.24 11.78
N LYS A 131 -8.56 -8.59 12.76
CA LYS A 131 -9.35 -9.24 13.81
C LYS A 131 -10.73 -9.72 13.35
N TYR A 132 -11.19 -9.26 12.19
CA TYR A 132 -12.49 -9.63 11.64
C TYR A 132 -12.34 -10.82 10.70
N ILE A 133 -13.33 -11.70 10.73
CA ILE A 133 -13.39 -12.81 9.79
C ILE A 133 -13.65 -12.25 8.39
N THR A 134 -12.77 -12.59 7.47
CA THR A 134 -12.92 -12.28 6.05
C THR A 134 -13.43 -13.49 5.28
N THR A 135 -14.10 -13.25 4.17
CA THR A 135 -14.56 -14.33 3.28
C THR A 135 -13.35 -15.04 2.65
N PRO A 136 -13.50 -16.31 2.20
CA PRO A 136 -12.43 -17.02 1.51
C PRO A 136 -11.89 -16.30 0.26
N ALA A 137 -12.65 -15.37 -0.33
CA ALA A 137 -12.22 -14.57 -1.47
C ALA A 137 -10.91 -13.79 -1.20
N TYR A 138 -10.64 -13.42 0.05
CA TYR A 138 -9.41 -12.70 0.43
C TYR A 138 -8.24 -13.62 0.80
N GLN A 139 -8.43 -14.93 0.80
CA GLN A 139 -7.35 -15.85 1.15
C GLN A 139 -6.29 -15.91 0.06
N GLN A 140 -5.03 -16.08 0.46
CA GLN A 140 -3.88 -16.22 -0.44
C GLN A 140 -3.68 -15.02 -1.40
N THR A 141 -4.05 -13.81 -0.98
CA THR A 141 -3.89 -12.58 -1.78
C THR A 141 -2.76 -11.69 -1.28
N MET A 142 -2.16 -12.01 -0.13
CA MET A 142 -1.14 -11.18 0.51
C MET A 142 0.09 -10.96 -0.36
N GLN A 143 0.60 -12.02 -1.03
CA GLN A 143 1.78 -11.88 -1.88
C GLN A 143 1.51 -10.91 -3.04
N ALA A 144 0.34 -10.98 -3.66
CA ALA A 144 -0.04 -10.05 -4.72
C ALA A 144 -0.08 -8.59 -4.22
N ALA A 145 -0.59 -8.38 -3.00
CA ALA A 145 -0.60 -7.05 -2.39
C ALA A 145 0.82 -6.53 -2.12
N ILE A 146 1.73 -7.37 -1.61
CA ILE A 146 3.13 -7.03 -1.38
C ILE A 146 3.82 -6.66 -2.70
N ASP A 147 3.65 -7.47 -3.75
CA ASP A 147 4.24 -7.22 -5.07
C ASP A 147 3.73 -5.91 -5.68
N ARG A 148 2.43 -5.65 -5.56
CA ARG A 148 1.83 -4.39 -6.03
C ARG A 148 2.32 -3.17 -5.23
N ALA A 149 2.44 -3.29 -3.90
CA ALA A 149 2.97 -2.23 -3.05
C ALA A 149 4.46 -1.96 -3.33
N THR A 150 5.24 -2.99 -3.64
CA THR A 150 6.62 -2.85 -4.12
C THR A 150 6.67 -2.05 -5.42
N THR A 151 5.80 -2.39 -6.37
CA THR A 151 5.65 -1.64 -7.63
C THR A 151 5.23 -0.19 -7.37
N PHE A 152 4.33 0.04 -6.41
CA PHE A 152 3.89 1.37 -6.03
C PHE A 152 5.05 2.23 -5.48
N CYS A 153 5.90 1.68 -4.61
CA CYS A 153 7.11 2.38 -4.15
C CYS A 153 8.05 2.75 -5.31
N ALA A 154 8.25 1.83 -6.26
CA ALA A 154 9.05 2.10 -7.46
C ALA A 154 8.44 3.21 -8.32
N GLN A 155 7.11 3.19 -8.52
CA GLN A 155 6.38 4.20 -9.27
C GLN A 155 6.46 5.60 -8.62
N LEU A 156 6.35 5.68 -7.28
CA LEU A 156 6.52 6.93 -6.55
C LEU A 156 7.94 7.49 -6.73
N ARG A 157 8.96 6.64 -6.64
CA ARG A 157 10.36 7.04 -6.85
C ARG A 157 10.64 7.46 -8.28
N ASP A 158 10.09 6.75 -9.26
CA ASP A 158 10.19 7.12 -10.68
C ASP A 158 9.49 8.45 -10.97
N ALA A 159 8.28 8.64 -10.43
CA ALA A 159 7.51 9.89 -10.60
C ALA A 159 8.21 11.11 -9.99
N SER A 160 8.96 10.94 -8.91
CA SER A 160 9.73 12.01 -8.27
C SER A 160 11.08 11.53 -7.74
N PRO A 161 12.12 11.47 -8.59
CA PRO A 161 13.42 10.88 -8.25
C PRO A 161 14.15 11.55 -7.07
N SER A 162 13.88 12.83 -6.79
CA SER A 162 14.55 13.61 -5.74
C SER A 162 13.69 13.90 -4.52
N ALA A 163 12.43 13.50 -4.51
CA ALA A 163 11.55 13.76 -3.37
C ALA A 163 11.95 12.94 -2.14
N LYS A 164 11.78 13.51 -0.97
CA LYS A 164 11.72 12.73 0.27
C LYS A 164 10.38 11.98 0.27
N ILE A 165 10.41 10.64 0.28
CA ILE A 165 9.21 9.81 0.36
C ILE A 165 9.11 9.25 1.77
N VAL A 166 7.98 9.50 2.42
CA VAL A 166 7.69 9.01 3.76
C VAL A 166 6.40 8.19 3.73
N TRP A 167 6.41 7.03 4.37
CA TRP A 167 5.25 6.19 4.55
C TRP A 167 4.97 6.02 6.03
N LEU A 168 3.87 6.59 6.51
CA LEU A 168 3.41 6.42 7.87
C LEU A 168 2.71 5.07 8.03
N ALA A 169 2.91 4.41 9.15
CA ALA A 169 2.11 3.24 9.48
C ALA A 169 0.66 3.65 9.76
N GLY A 170 -0.29 2.98 9.12
CA GLY A 170 -1.69 3.00 9.48
C GLY A 170 -2.07 1.77 10.30
N ASN A 171 -3.35 1.63 10.60
CA ASN A 171 -3.83 0.49 11.36
C ASN A 171 -3.76 -0.84 10.56
N HIS A 172 -3.70 -0.79 9.23
CA HIS A 172 -3.55 -1.97 8.39
C HIS A 172 -2.10 -2.48 8.36
N GLU A 173 -1.11 -1.60 8.28
CA GLU A 173 0.29 -2.01 8.43
C GLU A 173 0.57 -2.61 9.81
N GLU A 174 -0.11 -2.14 10.86
CA GLU A 174 -0.01 -2.68 12.22
C GLU A 174 -0.66 -4.06 12.41
N ARG A 175 -1.45 -4.55 11.44
CA ARG A 175 -2.01 -5.90 11.50
C ARG A 175 -0.92 -6.96 11.53
N MET A 176 0.14 -6.80 10.75
CA MET A 176 1.21 -7.79 10.65
C MET A 176 1.97 -7.97 11.98
N PRO A 177 2.56 -6.95 12.62
CA PRO A 177 3.22 -7.14 13.90
C PRO A 177 2.27 -7.64 14.99
N LYS A 178 1.01 -7.19 15.03
CA LYS A 178 0.01 -7.68 15.98
C LYS A 178 -0.31 -9.15 15.76
N TYR A 179 -0.49 -9.57 14.52
CA TYR A 179 -0.74 -10.98 14.17
C TYR A 179 0.42 -11.87 14.61
N LEU A 180 1.67 -11.45 14.36
CA LEU A 180 2.86 -12.19 14.76
C LEU A 180 2.93 -12.35 16.29
N LEU A 181 2.71 -11.28 17.04
CA LEU A 181 2.73 -11.32 18.51
C LEU A 181 1.67 -12.26 19.07
N LEU A 182 0.48 -12.30 18.44
CA LEU A 182 -0.62 -13.15 18.89
C LEU A 182 -0.48 -14.62 18.48
N ASN A 183 0.05 -14.89 17.28
CA ASN A 183 -0.03 -16.23 16.69
C ASN A 183 1.33 -16.88 16.42
N ALA A 184 2.41 -16.11 16.36
CA ALA A 184 3.75 -16.57 16.02
C ALA A 184 4.83 -15.71 16.69
N ALA A 185 4.74 -15.48 17.99
CA ALA A 185 5.61 -14.56 18.73
C ALA A 185 7.12 -14.86 18.54
N ALA A 186 7.49 -16.12 18.36
CA ALA A 186 8.87 -16.51 18.08
C ALA A 186 9.42 -15.99 16.75
N ALA A 187 8.54 -15.63 15.79
CA ALA A 187 8.93 -15.06 14.50
C ALA A 187 9.02 -13.53 14.54
N TYR A 188 8.55 -12.90 15.62
CA TYR A 188 8.59 -11.45 15.75
C TYR A 188 10.03 -10.94 15.89
N GLY A 189 10.41 -9.98 15.09
CA GLY A 189 11.72 -9.33 15.15
C GLY A 189 12.86 -10.13 14.49
N ILE A 190 12.61 -11.30 13.90
CA ILE A 190 13.64 -12.08 13.17
C ILE A 190 14.15 -11.25 11.99
N ARG A 191 15.47 -11.18 11.86
CA ARG A 191 16.19 -10.51 10.78
C ARG A 191 16.96 -11.50 9.92
N LYS A 192 17.39 -11.05 8.77
CA LYS A 192 18.32 -11.80 7.92
C LYS A 192 19.64 -12.01 8.67
N GLY A 193 20.19 -13.23 8.59
CA GLY A 193 21.43 -13.59 9.30
C GLY A 193 22.57 -12.61 8.98
N ASN A 194 23.31 -12.19 10.00
CA ASN A 194 24.41 -11.23 9.93
C ASN A 194 24.05 -9.84 9.36
N MET A 195 22.77 -9.46 9.37
CA MET A 195 22.29 -8.15 8.89
C MET A 195 21.44 -7.46 9.97
N PRO A 196 22.01 -7.05 11.10
CA PRO A 196 21.26 -6.53 12.26
C PRO A 196 20.58 -5.17 11.97
N ASN A 197 21.09 -4.42 10.99
CA ASN A 197 20.58 -3.09 10.64
C ASN A 197 19.44 -3.12 9.60
N THR A 198 19.00 -4.30 9.15
CA THR A 198 17.85 -4.42 8.27
C THR A 198 16.56 -4.44 9.06
N TRP A 199 15.45 -4.12 8.42
CA TRP A 199 14.14 -4.38 8.99
C TRP A 199 13.94 -5.87 9.29
N PRO A 200 13.17 -6.25 10.31
CA PRO A 200 12.76 -7.64 10.49
C PRO A 200 12.05 -8.17 9.24
N VAL A 201 12.28 -9.45 8.90
CA VAL A 201 11.83 -10.03 7.63
C VAL A 201 10.31 -10.04 7.47
N LEU A 202 9.55 -10.16 8.57
CA LEU A 202 8.10 -10.12 8.56
C LEU A 202 7.59 -8.72 8.95
N THR A 203 8.03 -7.72 8.23
CA THR A 203 7.57 -6.33 8.35
C THR A 203 7.26 -5.74 6.99
N VAL A 204 6.35 -4.79 6.96
CA VAL A 204 5.98 -4.07 5.73
C VAL A 204 7.20 -3.48 5.03
N PRO A 205 8.08 -2.69 5.69
CA PRO A 205 9.21 -2.08 5.00
C PRO A 205 10.18 -3.09 4.40
N TYR A 206 10.39 -4.26 5.04
CA TYR A 206 11.24 -5.31 4.48
C TYR A 206 10.59 -5.99 3.28
N LEU A 207 9.34 -6.43 3.42
CA LEU A 207 8.62 -7.18 2.38
C LEU A 207 8.38 -6.33 1.14
N VAL A 208 8.11 -5.04 1.30
CA VAL A 208 7.88 -4.08 0.20
C VAL A 208 9.20 -3.50 -0.33
N ARG A 209 10.35 -3.86 0.27
CA ARG A 209 11.68 -3.40 -0.16
C ARG A 209 11.84 -1.87 -0.12
N MET A 210 11.27 -1.22 0.89
CA MET A 210 11.20 0.25 0.96
C MET A 210 12.59 0.91 0.94
N ASP A 211 13.59 0.30 1.58
CA ASP A 211 14.96 0.81 1.62
C ASP A 211 15.57 0.93 0.21
N GLU A 212 15.25 -0.01 -0.69
CA GLU A 212 15.75 -0.01 -2.07
C GLU A 212 15.19 1.15 -2.90
N PHE A 213 13.98 1.62 -2.56
CA PHE A 213 13.34 2.77 -3.22
C PHE A 213 13.56 4.09 -2.48
N GLY A 214 14.31 4.07 -1.37
CA GLY A 214 14.55 5.25 -0.54
C GLY A 214 13.25 5.80 0.09
N VAL A 215 12.33 4.90 0.47
CA VAL A 215 11.11 5.22 1.19
C VAL A 215 11.38 5.12 2.68
N GLU A 216 11.22 6.22 3.42
CA GLU A 216 11.32 6.26 4.87
C GLU A 216 10.01 5.72 5.47
N TYR A 217 10.07 4.55 6.11
CA TYR A 217 8.92 4.02 6.85
C TYR A 217 8.91 4.51 8.30
N ARG A 218 7.78 5.00 8.75
CA ARG A 218 7.56 5.44 10.13
C ARG A 218 6.57 4.53 10.84
N PRO A 219 7.04 3.59 11.67
CA PRO A 219 6.19 2.72 12.47
C PRO A 219 5.57 3.47 13.65
N GLY A 220 4.71 2.79 14.40
CA GLY A 220 4.18 3.29 15.68
C GLY A 220 2.82 3.95 15.57
N TYR A 221 1.93 3.42 14.74
CA TYR A 221 0.52 3.80 14.75
C TYR A 221 -0.10 3.63 16.16
N PRO A 222 -0.91 4.60 16.66
CA PRO A 222 -1.41 5.80 15.98
C PRO A 222 -0.49 7.03 16.15
N ALA A 223 0.63 6.92 16.82
CA ALA A 223 1.49 8.05 17.19
C ALA A 223 2.45 8.52 16.09
N SER A 224 2.62 7.71 15.01
CA SER A 224 3.50 8.08 13.92
C SER A 224 3.02 9.34 13.20
N ASP A 225 3.93 10.27 12.94
CA ASP A 225 3.65 11.53 12.27
C ASP A 225 4.76 11.97 11.32
N PHE A 226 4.47 12.96 10.52
CA PHE A 226 5.42 13.70 9.71
C PHE A 226 5.12 15.20 9.77
N TRP A 227 6.06 15.99 10.24
CA TRP A 227 5.95 17.45 10.26
C TRP A 227 6.39 18.02 8.91
N ILE A 228 5.46 18.67 8.21
CA ILE A 228 5.77 19.40 6.97
C ILE A 228 6.51 20.70 7.31
N ASN A 229 6.03 21.40 8.33
CA ASN A 229 6.68 22.51 9.00
C ASN A 229 6.16 22.59 10.45
N GLU A 230 6.60 23.58 11.23
CA GLU A 230 6.23 23.71 12.65
C GLU A 230 4.73 23.92 12.93
N ARG A 231 3.92 24.20 11.90
CA ARG A 231 2.49 24.48 12.02
C ARG A 231 1.58 23.42 11.38
N LEU A 232 2.15 22.47 10.68
CA LEU A 232 1.39 21.46 9.95
C LEU A 232 2.04 20.08 10.06
N ARG A 233 1.29 19.13 10.60
CA ARG A 233 1.70 17.73 10.63
C ARG A 233 0.75 16.81 9.87
N VAL A 234 1.25 15.67 9.47
CA VAL A 234 0.51 14.58 8.83
C VAL A 234 0.54 13.38 9.76
N ILE A 235 -0.60 12.75 9.95
CA ILE A 235 -0.77 11.52 10.74
C ILE A 235 -1.64 10.55 9.95
N HIS A 236 -1.64 9.26 10.30
CA HIS A 236 -2.69 8.39 9.76
C HIS A 236 -4.05 8.71 10.41
N GLY A 237 -4.07 8.85 11.72
CA GLY A 237 -5.31 9.09 12.46
C GLY A 237 -5.94 7.80 12.97
N ASP A 238 -6.75 7.95 14.01
CA ASP A 238 -7.40 6.85 14.74
C ASP A 238 -8.88 7.11 15.04
N ARG A 239 -9.42 8.25 14.57
CA ARG A 239 -10.75 8.73 14.89
C ARG A 239 -11.66 8.68 13.69
N VAL A 240 -12.88 8.22 13.91
CA VAL A 240 -13.93 8.16 12.88
C VAL A 240 -15.24 8.71 13.47
N LYS A 241 -15.88 9.60 12.72
CA LYS A 241 -17.26 10.04 12.99
C LYS A 241 -18.12 9.81 11.75
N SER A 242 -19.30 9.26 11.96
CA SER A 242 -20.20 8.84 10.89
C SER A 242 -20.77 9.99 10.04
N SER A 243 -20.85 11.18 10.60
CA SER A 243 -21.53 12.35 10.02
C SER A 243 -20.63 13.35 9.29
N GLY A 244 -19.43 12.94 8.87
CA GLY A 244 -18.50 13.86 8.18
C GLY A 244 -17.89 14.93 9.12
N SER A 245 -17.83 14.67 10.41
CA SER A 245 -17.35 15.63 11.41
C SER A 245 -16.02 15.24 12.06
N THR A 246 -15.25 14.34 11.46
CA THR A 246 -13.96 13.88 12.00
C THR A 246 -12.96 15.03 12.07
N ALA A 247 -12.96 15.92 11.11
CA ALA A 247 -12.12 17.13 11.10
C ALA A 247 -12.35 17.99 12.34
N ASN A 248 -13.60 18.17 12.79
CA ASN A 248 -13.91 18.92 14.02
C ASN A 248 -13.39 18.23 15.28
N VAL A 249 -13.36 16.90 15.32
CA VAL A 249 -12.77 16.18 16.44
C VAL A 249 -11.29 16.44 16.56
N TYR A 250 -10.56 16.41 15.43
CA TYR A 250 -9.15 16.76 15.42
C TYR A 250 -8.92 18.23 15.79
N LEU A 251 -9.70 19.16 15.22
CA LEU A 251 -9.60 20.57 15.58
C LEU A 251 -9.80 20.83 17.08
N ASN A 252 -10.60 20.04 17.77
CA ASN A 252 -10.80 20.22 19.20
C ASN A 252 -9.70 19.62 20.08
N SER A 253 -8.99 18.61 19.60
CA SER A 253 -7.92 17.94 20.33
C SER A 253 -6.52 18.40 19.96
N GLU A 254 -6.31 18.85 18.70
CA GLU A 254 -5.00 19.25 18.19
C GLU A 254 -4.74 20.73 18.42
N LYS A 255 -3.48 21.03 18.78
CA LYS A 255 -3.01 22.43 18.93
C LYS A 255 -2.47 23.01 17.63
N THR A 256 -2.11 22.16 16.67
CA THR A 256 -1.56 22.53 15.36
C THR A 256 -2.47 22.04 14.24
N SER A 257 -2.24 22.53 13.03
CA SER A 257 -2.96 22.00 11.88
C SER A 257 -2.52 20.56 11.58
N VAL A 258 -3.47 19.74 11.14
CA VAL A 258 -3.26 18.31 10.91
C VAL A 258 -3.93 17.86 9.60
N ILE A 259 -3.21 17.03 8.84
CA ILE A 259 -3.75 16.25 7.74
C ILE A 259 -3.77 14.80 8.19
N TYR A 260 -4.87 14.08 7.93
CA TYR A 260 -5.07 12.72 8.39
C TYR A 260 -5.73 11.85 7.31
N GLY A 261 -5.52 10.53 7.36
CA GLY A 261 -6.15 9.50 6.54
C GLY A 261 -7.28 8.77 7.26
N HIS A 262 -7.31 7.44 7.16
CA HIS A 262 -8.15 6.49 7.91
C HIS A 262 -9.64 6.52 7.60
N ILE A 263 -10.24 7.66 7.35
CA ILE A 263 -11.68 7.82 7.16
C ILE A 263 -12.13 7.65 5.70
N HIS A 264 -11.20 7.66 4.75
CA HIS A 264 -11.43 7.57 3.30
C HIS A 264 -12.35 8.66 2.74
N ARG A 265 -12.60 9.72 3.48
CA ARG A 265 -13.47 10.84 3.06
C ARG A 265 -12.66 12.12 2.90
N ILE A 266 -13.06 12.93 1.92
CA ILE A 266 -12.55 14.28 1.78
C ILE A 266 -13.24 15.14 2.83
N GLU A 267 -12.47 15.64 3.79
CA GLU A 267 -12.97 16.56 4.81
C GLU A 267 -11.97 17.71 5.01
N THR A 268 -12.48 18.91 5.26
CA THR A 268 -11.67 20.06 5.68
C THR A 268 -12.47 20.94 6.61
N ALA A 269 -11.89 21.31 7.73
CA ALA A 269 -12.47 22.25 8.66
C ALA A 269 -11.41 23.16 9.25
N PHE A 270 -11.82 24.34 9.69
CA PHE A 270 -10.97 25.37 10.27
C PHE A 270 -11.51 25.80 11.62
N LYS A 271 -10.60 26.17 12.52
CA LYS A 271 -10.93 26.73 13.83
C LYS A 271 -9.98 27.86 14.17
N THR A 272 -10.55 29.05 14.43
CA THR A 272 -9.79 30.18 14.96
C THR A 272 -9.89 30.19 16.48
N ARG A 273 -8.78 30.33 17.14
CA ARG A 273 -8.67 30.49 18.60
C ARG A 273 -7.89 31.73 18.92
N GLU A 274 -8.18 32.32 20.05
CA GLU A 274 -7.35 33.33 20.66
C GLU A 274 -6.09 32.65 21.23
N ASP A 275 -4.93 33.24 21.00
CA ASP A 275 -3.63 32.83 21.52
C ASP A 275 -2.92 34.07 22.07
N PHE A 276 -1.87 33.90 22.86
CA PHE A 276 -1.12 35.02 23.46
C PHE A 276 -0.68 36.07 22.44
N ASP A 277 -0.30 35.62 21.25
CA ASP A 277 0.17 36.49 20.15
C ASP A 277 -0.96 36.96 19.22
N GLY A 278 -2.24 36.76 19.58
CA GLY A 278 -3.40 37.13 18.77
C GLY A 278 -4.17 35.92 18.26
N ALA A 279 -4.97 36.13 17.18
CA ALA A 279 -5.81 35.07 16.64
C ALA A 279 -4.98 34.05 15.82
N ARG A 280 -5.17 32.76 16.12
CA ARG A 280 -4.55 31.65 15.40
C ARG A 280 -5.61 30.74 14.78
N THR A 281 -5.55 30.57 13.47
CA THR A 281 -6.40 29.60 12.76
C THR A 281 -5.64 28.29 12.52
N THR A 282 -6.24 27.19 12.90
CA THR A 282 -5.78 25.81 12.64
C THR A 282 -6.74 25.11 11.67
N MET A 283 -6.20 24.14 10.94
CA MET A 283 -6.93 23.33 9.97
C MET A 283 -6.82 21.86 10.34
N ALA A 284 -7.90 21.10 10.12
CA ALA A 284 -7.87 19.66 10.05
C ALA A 284 -8.45 19.21 8.71
N ALA A 285 -7.75 18.34 7.98
CA ALA A 285 -8.16 17.94 6.65
C ALA A 285 -7.81 16.47 6.36
N SER A 286 -8.62 15.85 5.50
CA SER A 286 -8.36 14.53 4.93
C SER A 286 -8.52 14.57 3.42
N PRO A 287 -7.56 14.00 2.65
CA PRO A 287 -7.62 14.00 1.19
C PRO A 287 -8.51 12.90 0.59
N GLY A 288 -9.12 12.04 1.41
CA GLY A 288 -9.90 10.90 0.93
C GLY A 288 -9.11 9.60 0.88
N CYS A 289 -9.21 8.85 -0.22
CA CYS A 289 -8.49 7.59 -0.44
C CYS A 289 -8.11 7.40 -1.93
N LEU A 290 -7.34 6.35 -2.21
CA LEU A 290 -7.10 5.82 -3.56
C LEU A 290 -7.65 4.40 -3.71
N ALA A 291 -8.45 3.96 -2.74
CA ALA A 291 -9.14 2.69 -2.74
C ALA A 291 -10.38 2.71 -3.65
N ARG A 292 -10.87 1.54 -4.02
CA ARG A 292 -12.20 1.41 -4.67
C ARG A 292 -13.29 1.84 -3.70
N ILE A 293 -14.32 2.48 -4.24
CA ILE A 293 -15.46 3.01 -3.46
C ILE A 293 -16.75 2.20 -3.69
N ASP A 294 -16.66 1.13 -4.48
CA ASP A 294 -17.79 0.27 -4.90
C ASP A 294 -18.10 -0.88 -3.93
N GLY A 295 -17.62 -0.78 -2.70
CA GLY A 295 -17.88 -1.76 -1.64
C GLY A 295 -17.01 -3.01 -1.67
N ALA A 296 -16.05 -3.14 -2.60
CA ALA A 296 -15.18 -4.32 -2.68
C ALA A 296 -14.08 -4.36 -1.61
N VAL A 297 -13.74 -3.23 -1.02
CA VAL A 297 -12.74 -3.15 0.05
C VAL A 297 -13.31 -3.74 1.36
N PRO A 298 -12.57 -4.63 2.05
CA PRO A 298 -13.01 -5.14 3.35
C PRO A 298 -13.10 -4.01 4.38
N SER A 299 -14.31 -3.71 4.79
CA SER A 299 -14.62 -2.70 5.80
C SER A 299 -15.59 -3.26 6.85
N THR A 300 -16.06 -2.44 7.78
CA THR A 300 -17.07 -2.86 8.75
C THR A 300 -18.36 -3.38 8.09
N LYS A 301 -18.69 -2.87 6.90
CA LYS A 301 -19.90 -3.22 6.15
C LYS A 301 -19.62 -3.74 4.74
N GLY A 302 -18.49 -3.32 4.16
CA GLY A 302 -18.04 -3.66 2.83
C GLY A 302 -17.23 -4.95 2.78
N GLY A 303 -16.82 -5.31 1.59
CA GLY A 303 -16.12 -6.53 1.23
C GLY A 303 -16.90 -7.32 0.20
N VAL A 304 -16.41 -8.51 -0.14
CA VAL A 304 -17.06 -9.37 -1.12
C VAL A 304 -17.53 -10.69 -0.49
N ASP A 305 -18.58 -11.27 -1.06
CA ASP A 305 -19.08 -12.60 -0.71
C ASP A 305 -18.19 -13.72 -1.30
N LEU A 306 -18.65 -14.96 -1.21
CA LEU A 306 -17.93 -16.14 -1.74
C LEU A 306 -17.82 -16.13 -3.27
N ASP A 307 -18.69 -15.40 -3.94
CA ASP A 307 -18.71 -15.26 -5.39
C ASP A 307 -17.92 -14.01 -5.87
N GLY A 308 -17.32 -13.25 -4.96
CA GLY A 308 -16.59 -12.01 -5.27
C GLY A 308 -17.52 -10.81 -5.56
N ARG A 309 -18.80 -10.86 -5.11
CA ARG A 309 -19.74 -9.75 -5.26
C ARG A 309 -19.65 -8.82 -4.05
N PRO A 310 -19.59 -7.49 -4.25
CA PRO A 310 -19.61 -6.56 -3.14
C PRO A 310 -20.84 -6.71 -2.24
N LEU A 311 -20.62 -6.71 -0.92
CA LEU A 311 -21.66 -6.81 0.11
C LEU A 311 -22.45 -5.51 0.26
N VAL A 312 -21.86 -4.39 -0.11
CA VAL A 312 -22.50 -3.08 -0.18
C VAL A 312 -22.29 -2.49 -1.57
N ARG A 313 -23.24 -1.66 -2.01
CA ARG A 313 -23.18 -1.08 -3.36
C ARG A 313 -22.12 0.01 -3.49
N TYR A 314 -21.99 0.87 -2.48
CA TYR A 314 -21.02 1.95 -2.40
C TYR A 314 -20.70 2.24 -0.94
N GLU A 315 -19.45 2.62 -0.68
CA GLU A 315 -19.03 3.22 0.56
C GLU A 315 -19.15 4.76 0.47
N ASN A 316 -19.38 5.42 1.60
CA ASN A 316 -19.32 6.88 1.64
C ASN A 316 -17.85 7.34 1.73
N TRP A 317 -17.09 7.00 0.70
CA TRP A 317 -15.69 7.36 0.52
C TRP A 317 -15.53 8.23 -0.71
N GLN A 318 -14.49 9.04 -0.73
CA GLN A 318 -14.15 9.87 -1.87
C GLN A 318 -12.67 9.70 -2.21
N GLN A 319 -12.39 9.61 -3.49
CA GLN A 319 -11.01 9.55 -3.99
C GLN A 319 -10.45 10.95 -4.18
N GLY A 320 -9.18 11.13 -3.82
CA GLY A 320 -8.51 12.41 -3.99
C GLY A 320 -7.03 12.38 -3.66
N VAL A 321 -6.36 13.49 -3.87
CA VAL A 321 -4.94 13.72 -3.58
C VAL A 321 -4.80 15.06 -2.89
N GLY A 322 -4.02 15.10 -1.80
CA GLY A 322 -3.70 16.35 -1.12
C GLY A 322 -2.43 16.99 -1.68
N VAL A 323 -2.43 18.29 -1.82
CA VAL A 323 -1.24 19.08 -2.18
C VAL A 323 -1.03 20.17 -1.14
N VAL A 324 0.15 20.22 -0.56
CA VAL A 324 0.55 21.28 0.38
C VAL A 324 1.65 22.12 -0.25
N THR A 325 1.39 23.42 -0.42
CA THR A 325 2.42 24.40 -0.71
C THR A 325 2.84 25.06 0.61
N TYR A 326 4.11 24.98 0.96
CA TYR A 326 4.56 25.35 2.30
C TYR A 326 5.90 26.04 2.33
N GLU A 327 6.11 26.85 3.37
CA GLU A 327 7.35 27.51 3.72
C GLU A 327 8.06 26.72 4.84
N THR A 328 9.36 26.48 4.67
CA THR A 328 10.16 25.71 5.63
C THR A 328 10.81 26.58 6.72
N ALA A 329 10.85 27.86 6.51
CA ALA A 329 11.43 28.86 7.42
C ALA A 329 10.54 30.10 7.51
N GLY A 330 10.85 31.00 8.39
CA GLY A 330 10.10 32.25 8.56
C GLY A 330 8.80 32.05 9.32
N GLN A 331 7.67 32.37 8.72
CA GLN A 331 6.36 32.28 9.38
C GLN A 331 5.70 30.90 9.25
N HIS A 332 6.38 29.92 8.63
CA HIS A 332 5.87 28.55 8.40
C HIS A 332 4.48 28.51 7.77
N LYS A 333 4.25 29.38 6.78
CA LYS A 333 2.99 29.44 6.03
C LYS A 333 2.78 28.15 5.25
N PHE A 334 1.53 27.79 5.07
CA PHE A 334 1.14 26.69 4.19
C PHE A 334 -0.24 26.97 3.57
N LEU A 335 -0.46 26.35 2.41
CA LEU A 335 -1.75 26.24 1.74
C LEU A 335 -1.98 24.75 1.48
N TYR A 336 -3.13 24.24 1.85
CA TYR A 336 -3.57 22.88 1.55
C TYR A 336 -4.70 22.92 0.53
N GLU A 337 -4.57 22.09 -0.50
CA GLU A 337 -5.55 21.91 -1.55
C GLU A 337 -5.81 20.42 -1.70
N VAL A 338 -7.06 20.01 -1.84
CA VAL A 338 -7.43 18.66 -2.19
C VAL A 338 -7.92 18.62 -3.64
N THR A 339 -7.45 17.64 -4.39
CA THR A 339 -7.89 17.37 -5.75
C THR A 339 -8.74 16.11 -5.74
N PRO A 340 -10.07 16.20 -5.83
CA PRO A 340 -10.93 15.03 -5.97
C PRO A 340 -10.66 14.29 -7.28
N ILE A 341 -10.80 12.96 -7.24
CA ILE A 341 -10.71 12.09 -8.41
C ILE A 341 -12.08 11.46 -8.65
N TYR A 342 -12.59 11.58 -9.88
CA TYR A 342 -13.89 11.04 -10.28
C TYR A 342 -13.72 10.08 -11.44
N ASN A 343 -13.91 8.78 -11.20
CA ASN A 343 -13.88 7.74 -12.26
C ASN A 343 -12.65 7.82 -13.18
N GLY A 344 -11.47 8.02 -12.61
CA GLY A 344 -10.23 8.13 -13.37
C GLY A 344 -9.99 9.47 -14.04
N TRP A 345 -10.58 10.55 -13.53
CA TRP A 345 -10.42 11.91 -14.01
C TRP A 345 -10.27 12.90 -12.84
N ALA A 346 -9.43 13.90 -13.02
CA ALA A 346 -9.20 14.98 -12.06
C ALA A 346 -8.77 16.28 -12.76
N ILE A 347 -8.96 17.42 -12.10
CA ILE A 347 -8.43 18.73 -12.52
C ILE A 347 -7.61 19.32 -11.37
N TYR A 348 -6.41 19.77 -11.67
CA TYR A 348 -5.59 20.56 -10.75
C TYR A 348 -4.85 21.67 -11.51
N ASN A 349 -4.94 22.91 -11.03
CA ASN A 349 -4.30 24.08 -11.64
C ASN A 349 -4.61 24.23 -13.16
N ASN A 350 -5.88 24.13 -13.55
CA ASN A 350 -6.35 24.18 -14.95
C ASN A 350 -5.76 23.10 -15.87
N LYS A 351 -5.19 22.06 -15.31
CA LYS A 351 -4.72 20.89 -16.05
C LYS A 351 -5.61 19.69 -15.74
N GLU A 352 -6.02 19.00 -16.78
CA GLU A 352 -6.74 17.73 -16.67
C GLU A 352 -5.78 16.56 -16.59
N TYR A 353 -6.16 15.57 -15.78
CA TYR A 353 -5.48 14.31 -15.59
C TYR A 353 -6.46 13.18 -15.87
N PHE A 354 -6.10 12.28 -16.76
CA PHE A 354 -6.88 11.10 -17.10
C PHE A 354 -6.06 9.85 -16.88
N ALA A 355 -6.66 8.82 -16.29
CA ALA A 355 -6.11 7.49 -16.32
C ALA A 355 -6.31 6.88 -17.71
N LYS A 356 -5.30 6.16 -18.18
CA LYS A 356 -5.31 5.49 -19.50
C LYS A 356 -6.04 4.15 -19.46
#